data_b62f94d3bdaaf8686435a3625180e328
#
_entry.id   b62f94d3bdaaf8686435a3625180e328
#
_cell.length_a   1.000
_cell.length_b   1.000
_cell.length_c   1.000
_cell.angle_alpha   90.00
_cell.angle_beta   90.00
_cell.angle_gamma   90.00
#
_symmetry.space_group_name_H-M   'P 1'
#
loop_
_entity.id
_entity.type
_entity.pdbx_description
1 polymer ?
#
loop_
_entity_poly.entity_id
_entity_poly.type
_entity_poly.pdbx_seq_one_letter_code
_entity_poly.pdbx_strand_id
1 'polypeptide(L)'
;MEQYIIKGGNPLVGEVEIGGAKNAALAILAAAIMTDETVLIENLPDVNDVNVMLEAISEIGATVQRIDRHTVKINGGTIGNFNIEYDYIKKIRASYYLLGALLGKYRRAEVALPGGCNIGSRPIDQHLKGFRALGADVDIEHGKIVAEADHLKGTHLYFDVVTVGATINVMMAAAMSEGLTIMENVAKEPHVVDVANFLNSMGANIRGAGTDVIKIRGVRSLHKTEYSIIPDQIEAGTFMFAAAATKGDVTVLNVIPKHLDATISKLIDIGCEVEEFDDAVRVVSKGRLRSTQVKTLPYPGYPTDMQPQIGVTLALARGTSTITESIFENRFKYLGELARMGAQVKVEGNSATIEGIERFSGARVSAPDLRAGVALCIAGLAADGITIVDDIVYIQRGYERFEEKLRSLGGVIEKVTNEKEIQKFKLKVG
;
A
#
# COMPACT_ATOMS: atom_id res chain seq x y z
N MET A 1 -5.63 -1.54 -24.63
CA MET A 1 -5.32 -1.33 -23.20
C MET A 1 -6.58 -1.59 -22.39
N GLU A 2 -6.45 -2.21 -21.24
CA GLU A 2 -7.59 -2.45 -20.35
C GLU A 2 -8.07 -1.15 -19.70
N GLN A 3 -9.39 -1.01 -19.57
CA GLN A 3 -10.06 0.13 -18.98
C GLN A 3 -11.20 -0.36 -18.08
N TYR A 4 -11.62 0.44 -17.09
CA TYR A 4 -12.90 0.24 -16.44
C TYR A 4 -13.95 1.15 -17.07
N ILE A 5 -15.13 0.60 -17.31
CA ILE A 5 -16.31 1.37 -17.66
C ILE A 5 -17.35 1.23 -16.53
N ILE A 6 -17.86 2.36 -16.06
CA ILE A 6 -18.66 2.45 -14.84
C ILE A 6 -19.94 3.21 -15.14
N LYS A 7 -21.08 2.63 -14.78
CA LYS A 7 -22.36 3.36 -14.71
C LYS A 7 -22.62 3.73 -13.25
N GLY A 8 -22.60 5.02 -12.96
CA GLY A 8 -22.85 5.52 -11.61
C GLY A 8 -24.32 5.59 -11.23
N GLY A 9 -24.56 5.95 -9.97
CA GLY A 9 -25.89 6.22 -9.42
C GLY A 9 -26.47 5.15 -8.50
N ASN A 10 -25.86 3.97 -8.41
CA ASN A 10 -26.31 2.92 -7.49
C ASN A 10 -25.57 3.00 -6.16
N PRO A 11 -26.29 2.99 -5.01
CA PRO A 11 -25.64 2.81 -3.72
C PRO A 11 -24.94 1.42 -3.67
N LEU A 12 -23.76 1.37 -3.08
CA LEU A 12 -23.12 0.09 -2.79
C LEU A 12 -23.71 -0.48 -1.50
N VAL A 13 -24.14 -1.74 -1.53
CA VAL A 13 -24.77 -2.41 -0.39
C VAL A 13 -24.29 -3.84 -0.30
N GLY A 14 -23.91 -4.28 0.89
CA GLY A 14 -23.53 -5.65 1.16
C GLY A 14 -22.27 -5.82 1.97
N GLU A 15 -21.68 -6.98 1.85
CA GLU A 15 -20.45 -7.36 2.54
C GLU A 15 -19.33 -7.60 1.53
N VAL A 16 -18.12 -7.20 1.88
CA VAL A 16 -16.92 -7.45 1.08
C VAL A 16 -15.78 -7.95 1.97
N GLU A 17 -15.16 -9.04 1.55
CA GLU A 17 -14.03 -9.61 2.26
C GLU A 17 -12.73 -8.91 1.83
N ILE A 18 -11.94 -8.51 2.83
CA ILE A 18 -10.65 -7.83 2.61
C ILE A 18 -9.54 -8.86 2.59
N GLY A 19 -8.66 -8.73 1.60
CA GLY A 19 -7.49 -9.59 1.43
C GLY A 19 -6.29 -9.17 2.27
N GLY A 20 -5.19 -9.88 2.10
CA GLY A 20 -3.93 -9.60 2.76
C GLY A 20 -3.35 -8.24 2.35
N ALA A 21 -2.64 -7.61 3.29
CA ALA A 21 -2.04 -6.29 3.08
C ALA A 21 -0.87 -6.35 2.07
N LYS A 22 -1.02 -5.71 0.93
CA LYS A 22 0.04 -5.64 -0.09
C LYS A 22 1.36 -5.12 0.47
N ASN A 23 1.32 -4.03 1.24
CA ASN A 23 2.54 -3.42 1.77
C ASN A 23 3.25 -4.31 2.80
N ALA A 24 2.51 -5.09 3.58
CA ALA A 24 3.09 -6.13 4.44
C ALA A 24 3.65 -7.30 3.62
N ALA A 25 2.89 -7.76 2.63
CA ALA A 25 3.26 -8.88 1.77
C ALA A 25 4.61 -8.67 1.10
N LEU A 26 4.85 -7.51 0.51
CA LEU A 26 6.09 -7.21 -0.20
C LEU A 26 7.32 -7.29 0.71
N ALA A 27 7.23 -6.77 1.92
CA ALA A 27 8.31 -6.83 2.90
C ALA A 27 8.50 -8.23 3.50
N ILE A 28 7.41 -8.94 3.78
CA ILE A 28 7.44 -10.31 4.31
C ILE A 28 8.04 -11.27 3.29
N LEU A 29 7.71 -11.13 2.00
CA LEU A 29 8.33 -11.93 0.94
C LEU A 29 9.84 -11.72 0.88
N ALA A 30 10.31 -10.48 1.01
CA ALA A 30 11.73 -10.18 1.10
C ALA A 30 12.38 -10.81 2.35
N ALA A 31 11.73 -10.69 3.51
CA ALA A 31 12.23 -11.27 4.76
C ALA A 31 12.25 -12.83 4.74
N ALA A 32 11.36 -13.45 3.98
CA ALA A 32 11.29 -14.91 3.86
C ALA A 32 12.55 -15.56 3.29
N ILE A 33 13.35 -14.83 2.52
CA ILE A 33 14.62 -15.35 1.98
C ILE A 33 15.74 -15.39 3.00
N MET A 34 15.55 -14.84 4.20
CA MET A 34 16.58 -14.72 5.22
C MET A 34 16.86 -16.03 5.98
N THR A 35 16.10 -17.08 5.71
CA THR A 35 16.35 -18.44 6.21
C THR A 35 16.64 -19.39 5.05
N ASP A 36 17.42 -20.45 5.32
CA ASP A 36 17.66 -21.56 4.38
C ASP A 36 16.53 -22.60 4.41
N GLU A 37 15.61 -22.47 5.36
CA GLU A 37 14.47 -23.38 5.49
C GLU A 37 13.26 -22.87 4.71
N THR A 38 12.29 -23.74 4.47
CA THR A 38 11.08 -23.40 3.71
C THR A 38 10.06 -22.66 4.59
N VAL A 39 9.66 -21.49 4.15
CA VAL A 39 8.64 -20.63 4.81
C VAL A 39 7.33 -20.76 4.06
N LEU A 40 6.22 -20.95 4.79
CA LEU A 40 4.85 -20.90 4.25
C LEU A 40 4.21 -19.56 4.59
N ILE A 41 3.76 -18.84 3.57
CA ILE A 41 3.07 -17.55 3.71
C ILE A 41 1.65 -17.68 3.19
N GLU A 42 0.69 -17.36 4.05
CA GLU A 42 -0.75 -17.39 3.80
C GLU A 42 -1.34 -15.97 3.76
N ASN A 43 -2.55 -15.87 3.26
CA ASN A 43 -3.26 -14.61 3.07
C ASN A 43 -2.48 -13.60 2.18
N LEU A 44 -1.75 -14.12 1.20
CA LEU A 44 -1.01 -13.34 0.23
C LEU A 44 -1.98 -12.78 -0.81
N PRO A 45 -2.04 -11.46 -1.05
CA PRO A 45 -2.90 -10.93 -2.10
C PRO A 45 -2.38 -11.29 -3.50
N ASP A 46 -3.28 -11.65 -4.40
CA ASP A 46 -2.95 -11.93 -5.80
C ASP A 46 -3.01 -10.63 -6.62
N VAL A 47 -1.97 -9.85 -6.52
CA VAL A 47 -1.83 -8.55 -7.19
C VAL A 47 -0.50 -8.47 -7.93
N ASN A 48 -0.42 -7.59 -8.92
CA ASN A 48 0.76 -7.51 -9.79
C ASN A 48 2.06 -7.23 -9.03
N ASP A 49 2.05 -6.35 -8.03
CA ASP A 49 3.25 -6.03 -7.25
C ASP A 49 3.80 -7.26 -6.50
N VAL A 50 2.92 -8.09 -5.95
CA VAL A 50 3.32 -9.34 -5.29
C VAL A 50 3.92 -10.34 -6.28
N ASN A 51 3.30 -10.47 -7.45
CA ASN A 51 3.81 -11.36 -8.50
C ASN A 51 5.20 -10.95 -8.98
N VAL A 52 5.44 -9.64 -9.16
CA VAL A 52 6.76 -9.10 -9.52
C VAL A 52 7.80 -9.37 -8.42
N MET A 53 7.43 -9.25 -7.13
CA MET A 53 8.33 -9.58 -6.03
C MET A 53 8.70 -11.07 -6.02
N LEU A 54 7.74 -11.95 -6.26
CA LEU A 54 7.99 -13.40 -6.36
C LEU A 54 8.93 -13.74 -7.53
N GLU A 55 8.75 -13.07 -8.68
CA GLU A 55 9.67 -13.19 -9.81
C GLU A 55 11.09 -12.73 -9.45
N ALA A 56 11.23 -11.58 -8.81
CA ALA A 56 12.54 -11.06 -8.39
C ALA A 56 13.26 -12.01 -7.42
N ILE A 57 12.55 -12.57 -6.46
CA ILE A 57 13.08 -13.55 -5.51
C ILE A 57 13.51 -14.85 -6.24
N SER A 58 12.72 -15.32 -7.19
CA SER A 58 13.04 -16.50 -8.00
C SER A 58 14.27 -16.25 -8.87
N GLU A 59 14.40 -15.09 -9.47
CA GLU A 59 15.51 -14.70 -10.34
C GLU A 59 16.87 -14.73 -9.61
N ILE A 60 16.92 -14.33 -8.35
CA ILE A 60 18.14 -14.38 -7.56
C ILE A 60 18.45 -15.76 -7.01
N GLY A 61 17.61 -16.75 -7.24
CA GLY A 61 17.85 -18.17 -6.96
C GLY A 61 17.04 -18.79 -5.83
N ALA A 62 16.09 -18.06 -5.23
CA ALA A 62 15.16 -18.67 -4.27
C ALA A 62 14.21 -19.65 -4.96
N THR A 63 13.81 -20.68 -4.24
CA THR A 63 12.75 -21.58 -4.69
C THR A 63 11.40 -21.01 -4.26
N VAL A 64 10.52 -20.76 -5.23
CA VAL A 64 9.17 -20.22 -5.02
C VAL A 64 8.16 -21.22 -5.54
N GLN A 65 7.27 -21.69 -4.66
CA GLN A 65 6.20 -22.61 -5.02
C GLN A 65 4.85 -22.03 -4.59
N ARG A 66 4.03 -21.67 -5.57
CA ARG A 66 2.65 -21.25 -5.30
C ARG A 66 1.78 -22.47 -5.04
N ILE A 67 1.17 -22.54 -3.84
CA ILE A 67 0.29 -23.63 -3.42
C ILE A 67 -1.12 -23.37 -3.95
N ASP A 68 -1.60 -22.15 -3.74
CA ASP A 68 -2.87 -21.66 -4.28
C ASP A 68 -2.74 -20.14 -4.55
N ARG A 69 -3.86 -19.50 -4.84
CA ARG A 69 -3.88 -18.07 -5.17
C ARG A 69 -3.31 -17.19 -4.05
N HIS A 70 -3.46 -17.58 -2.80
CA HIS A 70 -3.14 -16.78 -1.62
C HIS A 70 -2.10 -17.42 -0.70
N THR A 71 -1.45 -18.50 -1.15
CA THR A 71 -0.48 -19.25 -0.36
C THR A 71 0.76 -19.58 -1.17
N VAL A 72 1.95 -19.31 -0.62
CA VAL A 72 3.22 -19.56 -1.26
C VAL A 72 4.22 -20.17 -0.28
N LYS A 73 5.06 -21.09 -0.78
CA LYS A 73 6.25 -21.57 -0.10
C LYS A 73 7.49 -20.91 -0.70
N ILE A 74 8.37 -20.41 0.15
CA ILE A 74 9.63 -19.79 -0.24
C ILE A 74 10.78 -20.46 0.50
N ASN A 75 11.84 -20.80 -0.25
CA ASN A 75 13.08 -21.28 0.30
C ASN A 75 14.24 -20.46 -0.26
N GLY A 76 14.94 -19.74 0.62
CA GLY A 76 16.08 -18.89 0.27
C GLY A 76 17.44 -19.61 0.27
N GLY A 77 17.49 -20.92 0.54
CA GLY A 77 18.73 -21.66 0.68
C GLY A 77 19.54 -21.82 -0.62
N THR A 78 18.94 -21.58 -1.76
CA THR A 78 19.57 -21.71 -3.09
C THR A 78 19.89 -20.36 -3.75
N ILE A 79 19.79 -19.26 -3.02
CA ILE A 79 20.13 -17.93 -3.55
C ILE A 79 21.65 -17.87 -3.82
N GLY A 80 22.00 -17.49 -5.06
CA GLY A 80 23.39 -17.36 -5.49
C GLY A 80 23.69 -16.04 -6.18
N ASN A 81 22.67 -15.20 -6.39
CA ASN A 81 22.81 -13.88 -6.98
C ASN A 81 22.31 -12.81 -5.98
N PHE A 82 23.10 -11.77 -5.75
CA PHE A 82 22.81 -10.69 -4.79
C PHE A 82 22.50 -9.36 -5.49
N ASN A 83 22.29 -9.39 -6.80
CA ASN A 83 22.01 -8.23 -7.62
C ASN A 83 20.55 -8.21 -8.06
N ILE A 84 19.84 -7.13 -7.71
CA ILE A 84 18.46 -6.89 -8.14
C ILE A 84 18.48 -5.94 -9.33
N GLU A 85 18.07 -6.45 -10.48
CA GLU A 85 18.09 -5.72 -11.73
C GLU A 85 17.09 -4.55 -11.78
N TYR A 86 17.44 -3.54 -12.58
CA TYR A 86 16.64 -2.32 -12.72
C TYR A 86 15.19 -2.58 -13.16
N ASP A 87 14.94 -3.60 -13.95
CA ASP A 87 13.58 -3.92 -14.44
C ASP A 87 12.60 -4.24 -13.31
N TYR A 88 13.04 -4.89 -12.23
CA TYR A 88 12.22 -5.12 -11.05
C TYR A 88 12.00 -3.85 -10.25
N ILE A 89 13.05 -3.06 -10.04
CA ILE A 89 12.96 -1.76 -9.34
C ILE A 89 12.05 -0.79 -10.07
N LYS A 90 12.08 -0.78 -11.40
CA LYS A 90 11.20 0.03 -12.24
C LYS A 90 9.73 -0.38 -12.11
N LYS A 91 9.46 -1.69 -12.05
CA LYS A 91 8.11 -2.23 -11.91
C LYS A 91 7.55 -2.00 -10.50
N ILE A 92 8.34 -2.33 -9.48
CA ILE A 92 7.95 -2.15 -8.07
C ILE A 92 9.11 -1.61 -7.24
N ARG A 93 8.93 -0.44 -6.66
CA ARG A 93 9.92 0.15 -5.78
C ARG A 93 10.19 -0.68 -4.52
N ALA A 94 9.20 -1.45 -4.06
CA ALA A 94 9.33 -2.31 -2.87
C ALA A 94 10.38 -3.42 -3.01
N SER A 95 10.88 -3.73 -4.22
CA SER A 95 12.02 -4.63 -4.40
C SER A 95 13.28 -4.15 -3.66
N TYR A 96 13.32 -2.90 -3.20
CA TYR A 96 14.30 -2.39 -2.23
C TYR A 96 14.36 -3.13 -0.91
N TYR A 97 13.27 -3.77 -0.47
CA TYR A 97 13.31 -4.59 0.74
C TYR A 97 14.30 -5.75 0.64
N LEU A 98 14.62 -6.19 -0.57
CA LEU A 98 15.65 -7.20 -0.81
C LEU A 98 17.05 -6.68 -0.42
N LEU A 99 17.29 -5.36 -0.44
CA LEU A 99 18.55 -4.77 0.00
C LEU A 99 18.85 -5.12 1.48
N GLY A 100 17.90 -4.85 2.37
CA GLY A 100 18.06 -5.18 3.81
C GLY A 100 18.11 -6.67 4.08
N ALA A 101 17.28 -7.46 3.40
CA ALA A 101 17.23 -8.91 3.56
C ALA A 101 18.54 -9.58 3.11
N LEU A 102 19.05 -9.22 1.94
CA LEU A 102 20.32 -9.77 1.40
C LEU A 102 21.53 -9.31 2.23
N LEU A 103 21.59 -8.04 2.60
CA LEU A 103 22.66 -7.53 3.45
C LEU A 103 22.65 -8.24 4.81
N GLY A 104 21.49 -8.43 5.42
CA GLY A 104 21.34 -9.11 6.70
C GLY A 104 21.82 -10.56 6.68
N LYS A 105 21.47 -11.32 5.65
CA LYS A 105 21.82 -12.75 5.54
C LYS A 105 23.19 -13.00 4.92
N TYR A 106 23.48 -12.32 3.79
CA TYR A 106 24.65 -12.62 2.96
C TYR A 106 25.78 -11.60 3.09
N ARG A 107 25.57 -10.50 3.82
CA ARG A 107 26.51 -9.39 3.95
C ARG A 107 26.84 -8.69 2.63
N ARG A 108 26.04 -8.92 1.62
CA ARG A 108 26.20 -8.33 0.30
C ARG A 108 24.86 -8.15 -0.41
N ALA A 109 24.65 -6.97 -0.99
CA ALA A 109 23.50 -6.68 -1.84
C ALA A 109 23.84 -5.61 -2.87
N GLU A 110 23.34 -5.76 -4.07
CA GLU A 110 23.38 -4.75 -5.12
C GLU A 110 21.95 -4.52 -5.62
N VAL A 111 21.46 -3.30 -5.54
CA VAL A 111 20.11 -2.96 -5.94
C VAL A 111 20.13 -1.70 -6.79
N ALA A 112 19.54 -1.76 -7.98
CA ALA A 112 19.46 -0.60 -8.86
C ALA A 112 18.71 0.57 -8.20
N LEU A 113 19.19 1.78 -8.45
CA LEU A 113 18.49 2.99 -7.99
C LEU A 113 17.13 3.12 -8.68
N PRO A 114 16.08 3.48 -7.97
CA PRO A 114 14.78 3.70 -8.58
C PRO A 114 14.80 4.98 -9.41
N GLY A 115 14.05 4.97 -10.50
CA GLY A 115 13.66 6.19 -11.20
C GLY A 115 12.71 7.06 -10.39
N GLY A 116 12.27 8.17 -10.98
CA GLY A 116 11.28 9.07 -10.38
C GLY A 116 9.98 8.35 -10.02
N CYS A 117 9.28 8.89 -9.04
CA CYS A 117 7.99 8.38 -8.58
C CYS A 117 6.87 9.34 -8.98
N ASN A 118 5.73 8.79 -9.41
CA ASN A 118 4.57 9.59 -9.83
C ASN A 118 3.97 10.44 -8.71
N ILE A 119 4.15 10.03 -7.46
CA ILE A 119 3.54 10.68 -6.29
C ILE A 119 4.51 11.55 -5.49
N GLY A 120 5.79 11.56 -5.83
CA GLY A 120 6.79 12.39 -5.18
C GLY A 120 8.16 11.73 -5.00
N SER A 121 9.07 12.49 -4.41
CA SER A 121 10.40 12.05 -4.06
C SER A 121 10.37 10.98 -2.96
N ARG A 122 11.23 9.98 -3.08
CA ARG A 122 11.42 8.93 -2.07
C ARG A 122 12.90 8.70 -1.85
N PRO A 123 13.56 9.60 -1.11
CA PRO A 123 14.99 9.49 -0.85
C PRO A 123 15.34 8.21 -0.08
N ILE A 124 16.57 7.75 -0.24
CA ILE A 124 17.09 6.54 0.41
C ILE A 124 18.20 6.86 1.41
N ASP A 125 18.39 8.12 1.73
CA ASP A 125 19.42 8.60 2.65
C ASP A 125 19.35 7.92 4.03
N GLN A 126 18.14 7.69 4.56
CA GLN A 126 17.95 7.03 5.84
C GLN A 126 18.26 5.52 5.77
N HIS A 127 18.03 4.87 4.63
CA HIS A 127 18.49 3.49 4.39
C HIS A 127 20.02 3.42 4.47
N LEU A 128 20.71 4.31 3.75
CA LEU A 128 22.17 4.34 3.74
C LEU A 128 22.73 4.66 5.13
N LYS A 129 22.15 5.64 5.81
CA LYS A 129 22.51 5.99 7.20
C LYS A 129 22.42 4.77 8.13
N GLY A 130 21.32 4.04 8.08
CA GLY A 130 21.10 2.87 8.92
C GLY A 130 22.08 1.73 8.63
N PHE A 131 22.32 1.40 7.37
CA PHE A 131 23.27 0.36 6.98
C PHE A 131 24.71 0.70 7.37
N ARG A 132 25.13 1.94 7.16
CA ARG A 132 26.45 2.43 7.58
C ARG A 132 26.60 2.38 9.10
N ALA A 133 25.57 2.73 9.83
CA ALA A 133 25.57 2.64 11.30
C ALA A 133 25.75 1.19 11.79
N LEU A 134 25.22 0.21 11.07
CA LEU A 134 25.44 -1.23 11.34
C LEU A 134 26.83 -1.72 10.93
N GLY A 135 27.64 -0.88 10.31
CA GLY A 135 29.01 -1.23 9.89
C GLY A 135 29.13 -1.69 8.44
N ALA A 136 28.10 -1.53 7.62
CA ALA A 136 28.18 -1.81 6.18
C ALA A 136 28.91 -0.68 5.44
N ASP A 137 29.68 -1.07 4.44
CA ASP A 137 30.17 -0.17 3.41
C ASP A 137 29.11 -0.06 2.32
N VAL A 138 28.58 1.14 2.10
CA VAL A 138 27.48 1.38 1.20
C VAL A 138 27.78 2.57 0.30
N ASP A 139 27.82 2.31 -0.99
CA ASP A 139 28.07 3.31 -2.02
C ASP A 139 27.07 3.23 -3.16
N ILE A 140 27.01 4.31 -3.93
CA ILE A 140 26.22 4.35 -5.17
C ILE A 140 27.21 4.28 -6.33
N GLU A 141 27.20 3.17 -7.03
CA GLU A 141 28.08 2.90 -8.17
C GLU A 141 27.27 2.54 -9.41
N HIS A 142 27.56 3.21 -10.52
CA HIS A 142 26.92 2.92 -11.83
C HIS A 142 25.38 2.84 -11.78
N GLY A 143 24.73 3.68 -10.99
CA GLY A 143 23.28 3.68 -10.83
C GLY A 143 22.72 2.57 -9.93
N LYS A 144 23.56 1.91 -9.15
CA LYS A 144 23.20 0.88 -8.17
C LYS A 144 23.65 1.26 -6.77
N ILE A 145 22.90 0.83 -5.78
CA ILE A 145 23.34 0.79 -4.38
C ILE A 145 24.11 -0.50 -4.21
N VAL A 146 25.37 -0.39 -3.80
CA VAL A 146 26.24 -1.53 -3.47
C VAL A 146 26.48 -1.51 -1.97
N ALA A 147 26.07 -2.55 -1.27
CA ALA A 147 26.22 -2.69 0.16
C ALA A 147 26.99 -3.97 0.49
N GLU A 148 28.05 -3.86 1.27
CA GLU A 148 28.88 -4.98 1.71
C GLU A 148 29.27 -4.80 3.18
N ALA A 149 29.45 -5.91 3.89
CA ALA A 149 29.94 -5.90 5.25
C ALA A 149 30.66 -7.21 5.57
N ASP A 150 31.81 -7.13 6.22
CA ASP A 150 32.43 -8.31 6.84
C ASP A 150 31.61 -8.75 8.06
N HIS A 151 31.20 -7.79 8.86
CA HIS A 151 30.37 -7.98 10.03
C HIS A 151 29.36 -6.84 10.15
N LEU A 152 28.13 -7.18 10.50
CA LEU A 152 27.14 -6.21 10.94
C LEU A 152 27.10 -6.20 12.47
N LYS A 153 27.21 -5.02 13.06
CA LYS A 153 27.23 -4.82 14.51
C LYS A 153 26.09 -3.93 14.95
N GLY A 154 25.44 -4.33 16.04
CA GLY A 154 24.41 -3.55 16.68
C GLY A 154 24.87 -2.13 16.98
N THR A 155 23.96 -1.19 16.86
CA THR A 155 24.22 0.24 17.00
C THR A 155 23.01 0.98 17.59
N HIS A 156 23.22 2.21 18.00
CA HIS A 156 22.16 3.13 18.34
C HIS A 156 21.94 4.09 17.15
N LEU A 157 20.75 4.05 16.55
CA LEU A 157 20.39 4.78 15.35
C LEU A 157 19.17 5.67 15.60
N TYR A 158 19.26 6.93 15.21
CA TYR A 158 18.13 7.86 15.16
C TYR A 158 17.83 8.22 13.71
N PHE A 159 16.58 7.97 13.26
CA PHE A 159 16.13 8.41 11.93
C PHE A 159 15.78 9.90 11.96
N ASP A 160 16.30 10.66 11.01
CA ASP A 160 16.04 12.10 10.90
C ASP A 160 14.59 12.40 10.50
N VAL A 161 13.98 11.47 9.77
CA VAL A 161 12.57 11.47 9.39
C VAL A 161 11.97 10.08 9.60
N VAL A 162 10.68 10.01 9.90
CA VAL A 162 9.95 8.74 9.96
C VAL A 162 9.80 8.18 8.55
N THR A 163 10.34 6.99 8.32
CA THR A 163 10.29 6.32 7.01
C THR A 163 10.03 4.83 7.17
N VAL A 164 8.98 4.34 6.52
CA VAL A 164 8.62 2.92 6.52
C VAL A 164 9.71 2.08 5.86
N GLY A 165 10.16 2.49 4.68
CA GLY A 165 11.15 1.74 3.90
C GLY A 165 12.46 1.54 4.64
N ALA A 166 13.02 2.61 5.23
CA ALA A 166 14.26 2.53 6.00
C ALA A 166 14.07 1.73 7.30
N THR A 167 12.94 1.93 8.02
CA THR A 167 12.64 1.15 9.23
C THR A 167 12.65 -0.35 8.96
N ILE A 168 11.95 -0.81 7.93
CA ILE A 168 11.86 -2.24 7.58
C ILE A 168 13.21 -2.77 7.10
N ASN A 169 13.89 -2.06 6.20
CA ASN A 169 15.18 -2.50 5.65
C ASN A 169 16.25 -2.63 6.73
N VAL A 170 16.39 -1.62 7.59
CA VAL A 170 17.37 -1.65 8.67
C VAL A 170 17.01 -2.70 9.73
N MET A 171 15.72 -2.88 10.01
CA MET A 171 15.23 -3.95 10.90
C MET A 171 15.62 -5.33 10.40
N MET A 172 15.47 -5.61 9.11
CA MET A 172 15.88 -6.89 8.51
C MET A 172 17.41 -7.09 8.63
N ALA A 173 18.20 -6.09 8.28
CA ALA A 173 19.65 -6.18 8.40
C ALA A 173 20.10 -6.37 9.86
N ALA A 174 19.49 -5.62 10.79
CA ALA A 174 19.79 -5.70 12.21
C ALA A 174 19.37 -7.04 12.86
N ALA A 175 18.36 -7.70 12.31
CA ALA A 175 17.88 -8.99 12.84
C ALA A 175 18.96 -10.07 12.88
N MET A 176 19.96 -9.99 12.00
CA MET A 176 21.10 -10.93 11.94
C MET A 176 22.45 -10.24 12.17
N SER A 177 22.47 -9.06 12.79
CA SER A 177 23.69 -8.38 13.21
C SER A 177 24.18 -8.91 14.57
N GLU A 178 25.42 -8.62 14.93
CA GLU A 178 25.96 -8.96 16.23
C GLU A 178 25.54 -7.91 17.28
N GLY A 179 25.00 -8.36 18.42
CA GLY A 179 24.68 -7.49 19.54
C GLY A 179 23.30 -6.83 19.46
N LEU A 180 23.17 -5.67 20.08
CA LEU A 180 21.90 -4.94 20.22
C LEU A 180 21.87 -3.71 19.31
N THR A 181 20.81 -3.58 18.54
CA THR A 181 20.47 -2.37 17.79
C THR A 181 19.28 -1.68 18.43
N ILE A 182 19.38 -0.37 18.62
CA ILE A 182 18.29 0.48 19.08
C ILE A 182 18.00 1.49 17.96
N MET A 183 16.80 1.45 17.42
CA MET A 183 16.35 2.36 16.37
C MET A 183 15.28 3.30 16.94
N GLU A 184 15.50 4.59 16.85
CA GLU A 184 14.59 5.63 17.34
C GLU A 184 13.98 6.42 16.19
N ASN A 185 12.81 7.00 16.43
CA ASN A 185 12.01 7.72 15.44
C ASN A 185 11.63 6.84 14.24
N VAL A 186 11.26 5.61 14.52
CA VAL A 186 10.86 4.60 13.52
C VAL A 186 9.40 4.78 13.08
N ALA A 187 9.07 4.21 11.92
CA ALA A 187 7.69 4.08 11.46
C ALA A 187 6.91 3.08 12.32
N LYS A 188 5.62 3.34 12.51
CA LYS A 188 4.71 2.58 13.40
C LYS A 188 3.58 1.87 12.66
N GLU A 189 3.55 1.96 11.35
CA GLU A 189 2.48 1.42 10.52
C GLU A 189 2.24 -0.06 10.81
N PRO A 190 0.99 -0.54 10.70
CA PRO A 190 0.64 -1.95 10.96
C PRO A 190 1.49 -2.95 10.19
N HIS A 191 1.89 -2.64 8.96
CA HIS A 191 2.75 -3.54 8.18
C HIS A 191 4.20 -3.57 8.66
N VAL A 192 4.70 -2.52 9.32
CA VAL A 192 6.00 -2.57 10.02
C VAL A 192 5.95 -3.55 11.18
N VAL A 193 4.88 -3.51 11.96
CA VAL A 193 4.63 -4.45 13.06
C VAL A 193 4.51 -5.89 12.55
N ASP A 194 3.82 -6.07 11.43
CA ASP A 194 3.62 -7.39 10.82
C ASP A 194 4.95 -8.01 10.36
N VAL A 195 5.85 -7.23 9.77
CA VAL A 195 7.20 -7.67 9.40
C VAL A 195 8.01 -8.06 10.64
N ALA A 196 7.93 -7.28 11.71
CA ALA A 196 8.60 -7.61 12.97
C ALA A 196 8.06 -8.91 13.56
N ASN A 197 6.76 -9.11 13.57
CA ASN A 197 6.12 -10.35 14.02
C ASN A 197 6.52 -11.55 13.16
N PHE A 198 6.59 -11.37 11.85
CA PHE A 198 7.06 -12.39 10.93
C PHE A 198 8.51 -12.80 11.20
N LEU A 199 9.41 -11.83 11.33
CA LEU A 199 10.81 -12.09 11.68
C LEU A 199 10.94 -12.79 13.03
N ASN A 200 10.20 -12.36 14.03
CA ASN A 200 10.15 -13.01 15.35
C ASN A 200 9.65 -14.46 15.25
N SER A 201 8.69 -14.74 14.40
CA SER A 201 8.22 -16.11 14.16
C SER A 201 9.30 -17.01 13.53
N MET A 202 10.27 -16.43 12.84
CA MET A 202 11.45 -17.11 12.33
C MET A 202 12.61 -17.18 13.34
N GLY A 203 12.44 -16.69 14.56
CA GLY A 203 13.44 -16.73 15.61
C GLY A 203 14.23 -15.43 15.82
N ALA A 204 13.86 -14.33 15.18
CA ALA A 204 14.44 -13.02 15.48
C ALA A 204 14.02 -12.54 16.88
N ASN A 205 14.74 -11.55 17.40
CA ASN A 205 14.45 -10.94 18.70
C ASN A 205 14.26 -9.42 18.51
N ILE A 206 13.04 -9.05 18.15
CA ILE A 206 12.64 -7.68 17.86
C ILE A 206 11.55 -7.26 18.83
N ARG A 207 11.75 -6.13 19.52
CA ARG A 207 10.82 -5.56 20.49
C ARG A 207 10.53 -4.09 20.19
N GLY A 208 9.35 -3.64 20.54
CA GLY A 208 8.94 -2.23 20.41
C GLY A 208 8.38 -1.85 19.04
N ALA A 209 8.17 -2.78 18.11
CA ALA A 209 7.48 -2.49 16.86
C ALA A 209 6.06 -1.97 17.15
N GLY A 210 5.66 -0.90 16.46
CA GLY A 210 4.42 -0.18 16.75
C GLY A 210 4.60 1.01 17.71
N THR A 211 5.78 1.15 18.29
CA THR A 211 6.21 2.32 19.07
C THR A 211 7.27 3.10 18.29
N ASP A 212 7.72 4.22 18.81
CA ASP A 212 8.75 5.05 18.19
C ASP A 212 10.20 4.53 18.38
N VAL A 213 10.37 3.47 19.16
CA VAL A 213 11.67 2.82 19.41
C VAL A 213 11.57 1.31 19.19
N ILE A 214 12.42 0.79 18.31
CA ILE A 214 12.56 -0.64 18.07
C ILE A 214 13.94 -1.09 18.60
N LYS A 215 13.95 -2.17 19.40
CA LYS A 215 15.16 -2.80 19.91
C LYS A 215 15.30 -4.19 19.29
N ILE A 216 16.46 -4.48 18.73
CA ILE A 216 16.74 -5.72 18.01
C ILE A 216 18.02 -6.33 18.57
N ARG A 217 17.91 -7.52 19.16
CA ARG A 217 19.06 -8.33 19.48
C ARG A 217 19.30 -9.30 18.34
N GLY A 218 20.38 -9.14 17.61
CA GLY A 218 20.69 -9.95 16.45
C GLY A 218 20.85 -11.43 16.79
N VAL A 219 20.50 -12.30 15.84
CA VAL A 219 20.62 -13.75 15.92
C VAL A 219 21.51 -14.28 14.80
N ARG A 220 22.10 -15.46 14.99
CA ARG A 220 23.01 -16.06 14.00
C ARG A 220 22.28 -16.65 12.80
N SER A 221 21.08 -17.17 13.03
CA SER A 221 20.26 -17.79 11.99
C SER A 221 18.78 -17.63 12.29
N LEU A 222 17.98 -17.66 11.22
CA LEU A 222 16.52 -17.71 11.27
C LEU A 222 16.07 -19.10 10.81
N HIS A 223 14.89 -19.51 11.23
CA HIS A 223 14.33 -20.82 10.93
C HIS A 223 12.99 -20.72 10.18
N LYS A 224 12.45 -21.85 9.74
CA LYS A 224 11.14 -21.94 9.08
C LYS A 224 10.01 -21.42 9.96
N THR A 225 8.97 -20.96 9.30
CA THR A 225 7.70 -20.55 9.93
C THR A 225 6.55 -20.74 8.97
N GLU A 226 5.35 -20.76 9.52
CA GLU A 226 4.09 -20.58 8.81
C GLU A 226 3.49 -19.28 9.31
N TYR A 227 3.10 -18.38 8.38
CA TYR A 227 2.68 -17.03 8.75
C TYR A 227 1.55 -16.54 7.84
N SER A 228 0.54 -15.93 8.46
CA SER A 228 -0.57 -15.30 7.76
C SER A 228 -0.41 -13.78 7.81
N ILE A 229 -0.45 -13.15 6.64
CA ILE A 229 -0.33 -11.70 6.48
C ILE A 229 -1.57 -11.01 7.04
N ILE A 230 -1.41 -9.84 7.69
CA ILE A 230 -2.52 -9.03 8.19
C ILE A 230 -3.43 -8.55 7.06
N PRO A 231 -4.73 -8.28 7.35
CA PRO A 231 -5.65 -7.69 6.39
C PRO A 231 -5.21 -6.30 5.92
N ASP A 232 -5.52 -5.97 4.68
CA ASP A 232 -5.17 -4.67 4.08
C ASP A 232 -6.11 -3.56 4.55
N GLN A 233 -5.61 -2.70 5.42
CA GLN A 233 -6.35 -1.53 5.91
C GLN A 233 -6.68 -0.52 4.79
N ILE A 234 -5.85 -0.44 3.75
CA ILE A 234 -6.07 0.52 2.65
C ILE A 234 -7.17 0.01 1.71
N GLU A 235 -7.19 -1.27 1.39
CA GLU A 235 -8.31 -1.89 0.67
C GLU A 235 -9.61 -1.70 1.46
N ALA A 236 -9.61 -2.01 2.74
CA ALA A 236 -10.76 -1.83 3.61
C ALA A 236 -11.28 -0.39 3.59
N GLY A 237 -10.41 0.57 3.83
CA GLY A 237 -10.76 2.00 3.80
C GLY A 237 -11.26 2.46 2.44
N THR A 238 -10.74 1.92 1.34
CA THR A 238 -11.21 2.22 -0.01
C THR A 238 -12.68 1.83 -0.19
N PHE A 239 -13.09 0.63 0.24
CA PHE A 239 -14.50 0.21 0.20
C PHE A 239 -15.38 1.00 1.18
N MET A 240 -14.84 1.39 2.34
CA MET A 240 -15.55 2.24 3.29
C MET A 240 -15.85 3.63 2.71
N PHE A 241 -14.93 4.25 1.99
CA PHE A 241 -15.17 5.51 1.27
C PHE A 241 -16.07 5.32 0.04
N ALA A 242 -16.00 4.18 -0.61
CA ALA A 242 -16.94 3.85 -1.68
C ALA A 242 -18.40 3.81 -1.17
N ALA A 243 -18.64 3.25 0.01
CA ALA A 243 -19.94 3.31 0.68
C ALA A 243 -20.34 4.76 0.99
N ALA A 244 -19.42 5.54 1.55
CA ALA A 244 -19.69 6.95 1.88
C ALA A 244 -20.07 7.77 0.65
N ALA A 245 -19.33 7.67 -0.44
CA ALA A 245 -19.54 8.45 -1.66
C ALA A 245 -20.80 8.04 -2.43
N THR A 246 -21.24 6.79 -2.33
CA THR A 246 -22.41 6.27 -3.07
C THR A 246 -23.70 6.22 -2.23
N LYS A 247 -23.70 6.80 -1.03
CA LYS A 247 -24.83 6.72 -0.08
C LYS A 247 -25.20 5.27 0.22
N GLY A 248 -24.20 4.43 0.42
CA GLY A 248 -24.28 2.99 0.58
C GLY A 248 -24.34 2.52 2.01
N ASP A 249 -24.34 1.20 2.13
CA ASP A 249 -24.31 0.44 3.38
C ASP A 249 -23.41 -0.79 3.18
N VAL A 250 -22.15 -0.67 3.53
CA VAL A 250 -21.15 -1.71 3.27
C VAL A 250 -20.49 -2.14 4.57
N THR A 251 -20.38 -3.45 4.76
CA THR A 251 -19.59 -4.07 5.81
C THR A 251 -18.32 -4.66 5.20
N VAL A 252 -17.16 -4.18 5.63
CA VAL A 252 -15.87 -4.79 5.30
C VAL A 252 -15.57 -5.89 6.30
N LEU A 253 -15.31 -7.09 5.79
CA LEU A 253 -15.03 -8.30 6.58
C LEU A 253 -13.55 -8.62 6.58
N ASN A 254 -13.09 -9.37 7.58
CA ASN A 254 -11.70 -9.79 7.73
C ASN A 254 -10.76 -8.58 7.83
N VAL A 255 -11.05 -7.70 8.77
CA VAL A 255 -10.24 -6.50 9.06
C VAL A 255 -9.82 -6.48 10.53
N ILE A 256 -8.85 -5.65 10.83
CA ILE A 256 -8.48 -5.30 12.20
C ILE A 256 -8.95 -3.86 12.42
N PRO A 257 -10.08 -3.63 13.11
CA PRO A 257 -10.69 -2.29 13.22
C PRO A 257 -9.73 -1.24 13.79
N LYS A 258 -8.84 -1.65 14.70
CA LYS A 258 -7.83 -0.76 15.29
C LYS A 258 -6.91 -0.13 14.23
N HIS A 259 -6.63 -0.84 13.15
CA HIS A 259 -5.81 -0.31 12.05
C HIS A 259 -6.54 0.78 11.24
N LEU A 260 -7.86 0.88 11.39
CA LEU A 260 -8.73 1.80 10.65
C LEU A 260 -9.13 3.04 11.47
N ASP A 261 -8.59 3.25 12.67
CA ASP A 261 -9.01 4.31 13.59
C ASP A 261 -9.05 5.69 12.93
N ALA A 262 -8.01 6.09 12.20
CA ALA A 262 -7.96 7.39 11.53
C ALA A 262 -9.00 7.51 10.40
N THR A 263 -9.21 6.45 9.63
CA THR A 263 -10.21 6.38 8.57
C THR A 263 -11.62 6.43 9.14
N ILE A 264 -11.90 5.65 10.19
CA ILE A 264 -13.19 5.64 10.89
C ILE A 264 -13.51 7.02 11.46
N SER A 265 -12.54 7.65 12.11
CA SER A 265 -12.70 9.00 12.66
C SER A 265 -13.14 10.01 11.59
N LYS A 266 -12.51 9.99 10.42
CA LYS A 266 -12.89 10.89 9.32
C LYS A 266 -14.25 10.55 8.70
N LEU A 267 -14.62 9.31 8.60
CA LEU A 267 -15.95 8.90 8.14
C LEU A 267 -17.05 9.39 9.09
N ILE A 268 -16.83 9.32 10.39
CA ILE A 268 -17.74 9.89 11.39
C ILE A 268 -17.80 11.41 11.27
N ASP A 269 -16.66 12.08 11.14
CA ASP A 269 -16.60 13.55 10.97
C ASP A 269 -17.44 14.03 9.79
N ILE A 270 -17.44 13.30 8.67
CA ILE A 270 -18.20 13.67 7.47
C ILE A 270 -19.67 13.21 7.49
N GLY A 271 -20.10 12.54 8.56
CA GLY A 271 -21.50 12.22 8.80
C GLY A 271 -21.93 10.78 8.51
N CYS A 272 -21.00 9.86 8.29
CA CYS A 272 -21.32 8.45 8.18
C CYS A 272 -21.60 7.83 9.56
N GLU A 273 -22.50 6.85 9.59
CA GLU A 273 -22.64 5.94 10.73
C GLU A 273 -21.61 4.82 10.57
N VAL A 274 -20.81 4.57 11.59
CA VAL A 274 -19.79 3.51 11.58
C VAL A 274 -19.99 2.60 12.77
N GLU A 275 -20.10 1.30 12.52
CA GLU A 275 -20.24 0.27 13.54
C GLU A 275 -19.03 -0.68 13.46
N GLU A 276 -18.33 -0.85 14.57
CA GLU A 276 -17.17 -1.73 14.68
C GLU A 276 -17.55 -3.04 15.33
N PHE A 277 -17.07 -4.14 14.75
CA PHE A 277 -17.14 -5.50 15.28
C PHE A 277 -15.72 -6.02 15.54
N ASP A 278 -15.58 -7.23 16.02
CA ASP A 278 -14.25 -7.80 16.31
C ASP A 278 -13.34 -7.87 15.07
N ASP A 279 -13.89 -8.24 13.92
CA ASP A 279 -13.16 -8.43 12.65
C ASP A 279 -13.86 -7.81 11.44
N ALA A 280 -14.76 -6.87 11.68
CA ALA A 280 -15.53 -6.22 10.63
C ALA A 280 -15.84 -4.77 10.99
N VAL A 281 -16.09 -3.94 9.96
CA VAL A 281 -16.56 -2.56 10.12
C VAL A 281 -17.66 -2.28 9.11
N ARG A 282 -18.80 -1.77 9.58
CA ARG A 282 -19.93 -1.35 8.75
C ARG A 282 -19.96 0.16 8.63
N VAL A 283 -20.09 0.66 7.41
CA VAL A 283 -20.25 2.08 7.09
C VAL A 283 -21.59 2.29 6.41
N VAL A 284 -22.39 3.21 6.95
CA VAL A 284 -23.68 3.61 6.39
C VAL A 284 -23.68 5.10 6.13
N SER A 285 -24.01 5.51 4.91
CA SER A 285 -24.16 6.89 4.51
C SER A 285 -25.59 7.13 4.01
N LYS A 286 -26.36 7.96 4.73
CA LYS A 286 -27.79 8.16 4.47
C LYS A 286 -28.13 9.49 3.81
N GLY A 287 -27.24 10.48 3.90
CA GLY A 287 -27.53 11.83 3.45
C GLY A 287 -26.32 12.48 2.79
N ARG A 288 -26.41 13.78 2.60
CA ARG A 288 -25.27 14.54 2.09
C ARG A 288 -24.20 14.67 3.18
N LEU A 289 -22.97 14.35 2.80
CA LEU A 289 -21.81 14.40 3.69
C LEU A 289 -21.47 15.84 4.10
N ARG A 290 -20.72 15.97 5.19
CA ARG A 290 -20.20 17.24 5.69
C ARG A 290 -18.73 17.43 5.29
N SER A 291 -18.33 18.69 5.12
CA SER A 291 -16.93 19.05 4.92
C SER A 291 -16.09 18.78 6.19
N THR A 292 -14.81 18.55 6.01
CA THR A 292 -13.85 18.41 7.07
C THR A 292 -12.46 18.84 6.62
N GLN A 293 -11.52 18.86 7.55
CA GLN A 293 -10.10 19.05 7.29
C GLN A 293 -9.35 17.75 7.46
N VAL A 294 -8.43 17.45 6.55
CA VAL A 294 -7.60 16.25 6.57
C VAL A 294 -6.15 16.66 6.45
N LYS A 295 -5.30 16.07 7.28
CA LYS A 295 -3.84 16.16 7.16
C LYS A 295 -3.26 14.75 7.17
N THR A 296 -2.52 14.40 6.11
CA THR A 296 -1.80 13.14 6.09
C THR A 296 -0.60 13.20 7.01
N LEU A 297 -0.41 12.17 7.81
CA LEU A 297 0.67 12.04 8.79
C LEU A 297 1.13 10.58 8.85
N PRO A 298 2.36 10.34 9.33
CA PRO A 298 2.76 8.97 9.68
C PRO A 298 1.77 8.34 10.66
N TYR A 299 1.60 7.01 10.55
CA TYR A 299 0.71 6.27 11.45
C TYR A 299 1.00 6.58 12.94
N PRO A 300 0.02 6.81 13.80
CA PRO A 300 -1.42 6.57 13.63
C PRO A 300 -2.22 7.74 13.02
N GLY A 301 -1.57 8.72 12.41
CA GLY A 301 -2.23 9.78 11.69
C GLY A 301 -2.95 9.27 10.43
N TYR A 302 -3.66 10.18 9.75
CA TYR A 302 -4.40 9.82 8.54
C TYR A 302 -3.45 9.37 7.43
N PRO A 303 -3.60 8.15 6.88
CA PRO A 303 -2.64 7.59 5.93
C PRO A 303 -2.71 8.28 4.56
N THR A 304 -1.54 8.60 4.00
CA THR A 304 -1.45 9.19 2.66
C THR A 304 -2.06 8.29 1.58
N ASP A 305 -2.02 6.97 1.76
CA ASP A 305 -2.63 6.00 0.83
C ASP A 305 -4.17 6.03 0.81
N MET A 306 -4.79 6.73 1.75
CA MET A 306 -6.23 6.99 1.80
C MET A 306 -6.60 8.44 1.42
N GLN A 307 -5.62 9.26 1.05
CA GLN A 307 -5.87 10.66 0.72
C GLN A 307 -6.73 10.84 -0.54
N PRO A 308 -6.45 10.16 -1.67
CA PRO A 308 -7.31 10.30 -2.85
C PRO A 308 -8.76 9.84 -2.62
N GLN A 309 -8.98 8.79 -1.85
CA GLN A 309 -10.31 8.25 -1.55
C GLN A 309 -11.15 9.25 -0.74
N ILE A 310 -10.58 9.86 0.30
CA ILE A 310 -11.30 10.91 1.03
C ILE A 310 -11.46 12.17 0.18
N GLY A 311 -10.49 12.52 -0.65
CA GLY A 311 -10.56 13.68 -1.53
C GLY A 311 -11.74 13.62 -2.49
N VAL A 312 -11.97 12.49 -3.13
CA VAL A 312 -13.14 12.23 -3.97
C VAL A 312 -14.44 12.34 -3.16
N THR A 313 -14.46 11.76 -1.97
CA THR A 313 -15.63 11.76 -1.07
C THR A 313 -15.98 13.19 -0.62
N LEU A 314 -14.98 13.98 -0.27
CA LEU A 314 -15.17 15.38 0.16
C LEU A 314 -15.66 16.30 -0.98
N ALA A 315 -15.38 15.95 -2.22
CA ALA A 315 -15.95 16.69 -3.36
C ALA A 315 -17.48 16.59 -3.46
N LEU A 316 -18.09 15.61 -2.76
CA LEU A 316 -19.54 15.44 -2.65
C LEU A 316 -20.11 15.97 -1.33
N ALA A 317 -19.27 16.47 -0.43
CA ALA A 317 -19.68 17.00 0.87
C ALA A 317 -20.24 18.40 0.74
N ARG A 318 -21.12 18.78 1.68
CA ARG A 318 -21.59 20.17 1.78
C ARG A 318 -20.51 21.04 2.40
N GLY A 319 -20.19 22.15 1.75
CA GLY A 319 -19.21 23.12 2.23
C GLY A 319 -17.84 22.93 1.61
N THR A 320 -16.83 23.54 2.24
CA THR A 320 -15.45 23.55 1.75
C THR A 320 -14.58 22.70 2.66
N SER A 321 -13.85 21.76 2.08
CA SER A 321 -12.88 20.92 2.78
C SER A 321 -11.45 21.27 2.39
N THR A 322 -10.51 21.03 3.28
CA THR A 322 -9.07 21.21 3.02
C THR A 322 -8.32 19.94 3.29
N ILE A 323 -7.45 19.55 2.37
CA ILE A 323 -6.51 18.43 2.55
C ILE A 323 -5.09 18.98 2.51
N THR A 324 -4.32 18.69 3.56
CA THR A 324 -2.89 18.95 3.59
C THR A 324 -2.13 17.63 3.45
N GLU A 325 -1.37 17.48 2.36
CA GLU A 325 -0.55 16.31 2.09
C GLU A 325 0.87 16.55 2.60
N SER A 326 1.24 15.88 3.68
CA SER A 326 2.53 16.08 4.34
C SER A 326 3.57 15.02 3.99
N ILE A 327 3.21 14.00 3.23
CA ILE A 327 4.08 12.85 2.94
C ILE A 327 4.66 12.92 1.53
N PHE A 328 3.84 13.21 0.50
CA PHE A 328 4.25 13.21 -0.91
C PHE A 328 3.86 14.49 -1.64
N GLU A 329 4.79 15.06 -2.41
CA GLU A 329 4.61 16.34 -3.09
C GLU A 329 3.61 16.30 -4.25
N ASN A 330 3.49 15.16 -4.93
CA ASN A 330 2.70 15.01 -6.16
C ASN A 330 1.42 14.18 -5.98
N ARG A 331 0.82 14.19 -4.79
CA ARG A 331 -0.31 13.32 -4.47
C ARG A 331 -1.68 13.91 -4.82
N PHE A 332 -1.75 15.07 -5.50
CA PHE A 332 -2.99 15.71 -5.91
C PHE A 332 -3.31 15.59 -7.41
N LYS A 333 -2.58 14.80 -8.17
CA LYS A 333 -2.80 14.65 -9.64
C LYS A 333 -4.22 14.20 -9.99
N TYR A 334 -4.85 13.39 -9.15
CA TYR A 334 -6.23 12.94 -9.37
C TYR A 334 -7.26 14.08 -9.35
N LEU A 335 -6.96 15.19 -8.68
CA LEU A 335 -7.89 16.35 -8.62
C LEU A 335 -8.07 17.00 -9.97
N GLY A 336 -7.04 16.99 -10.83
CA GLY A 336 -7.16 17.43 -12.21
C GLY A 336 -8.12 16.54 -13.02
N GLU A 337 -8.05 15.24 -12.84
CA GLU A 337 -8.99 14.30 -13.45
C GLU A 337 -10.40 14.43 -12.86
N LEU A 338 -10.50 14.63 -11.55
CA LEU A 338 -11.77 14.83 -10.86
C LEU A 338 -12.48 16.13 -11.31
N ALA A 339 -11.72 17.17 -11.61
CA ALA A 339 -12.25 18.42 -12.17
C ALA A 339 -12.96 18.20 -13.52
N ARG A 340 -12.52 17.23 -14.32
CA ARG A 340 -13.20 16.83 -15.57
C ARG A 340 -14.58 16.20 -15.30
N MET A 341 -14.79 15.71 -14.09
CA MET A 341 -16.09 15.19 -13.64
C MET A 341 -16.94 16.26 -12.92
N GLY A 342 -16.52 17.52 -12.95
CA GLY A 342 -17.24 18.66 -12.39
C GLY A 342 -16.81 19.09 -11.00
N ALA A 343 -15.81 18.47 -10.38
CA ALA A 343 -15.32 18.86 -9.07
C ALA A 343 -14.71 20.27 -9.08
N GLN A 344 -14.91 21.01 -7.99
CA GLN A 344 -14.37 22.34 -7.77
C GLN A 344 -13.21 22.25 -6.79
N VAL A 345 -12.00 22.32 -7.30
CA VAL A 345 -10.77 22.07 -6.55
C VAL A 345 -9.72 23.13 -6.85
N LYS A 346 -8.92 23.44 -5.85
CA LYS A 346 -7.76 24.33 -5.96
C LYS A 346 -6.58 23.75 -5.18
N VAL A 347 -5.45 23.62 -5.84
CA VAL A 347 -4.21 23.12 -5.21
C VAL A 347 -3.21 24.24 -5.07
N GLU A 348 -2.72 24.46 -3.87
CA GLU A 348 -1.71 25.44 -3.54
C GLU A 348 -0.63 24.79 -2.64
N GLY A 349 0.56 24.58 -3.21
CA GLY A 349 1.64 23.89 -2.48
C GLY A 349 1.24 22.46 -2.09
N ASN A 350 1.29 22.18 -0.80
CA ASN A 350 0.92 20.87 -0.24
C ASN A 350 -0.54 20.79 0.24
N SER A 351 -1.36 21.78 -0.08
CA SER A 351 -2.77 21.84 0.33
C SER A 351 -3.70 21.90 -0.87
N ALA A 352 -4.83 21.22 -0.74
CA ALA A 352 -5.93 21.29 -1.68
C ALA A 352 -7.20 21.78 -0.97
N THR A 353 -7.89 22.72 -1.59
CA THR A 353 -9.21 23.18 -1.18
C THR A 353 -10.23 22.56 -2.11
N ILE A 354 -11.23 21.90 -1.55
CA ILE A 354 -12.29 21.19 -2.29
C ILE A 354 -13.63 21.78 -1.87
N GLU A 355 -14.30 22.42 -2.82
CA GLU A 355 -15.66 22.90 -2.62
C GLU A 355 -16.65 21.82 -3.05
N GLY A 356 -17.57 21.45 -2.16
CA GLY A 356 -18.49 20.35 -2.41
C GLY A 356 -19.51 20.66 -3.49
N ILE A 357 -19.76 19.68 -4.38
CA ILE A 357 -20.81 19.67 -5.37
C ILE A 357 -21.86 18.61 -5.04
N GLU A 358 -23.03 18.69 -5.65
CA GLU A 358 -24.09 17.71 -5.36
C GLU A 358 -23.84 16.35 -6.00
N ARG A 359 -23.22 16.33 -7.18
CA ARG A 359 -22.94 15.12 -7.95
C ARG A 359 -21.82 15.34 -8.96
N PHE A 360 -21.13 14.27 -9.29
CA PHE A 360 -20.21 14.23 -10.43
C PHE A 360 -20.96 13.97 -11.73
N SER A 361 -20.39 14.39 -12.85
CA SER A 361 -20.77 13.96 -14.19
C SER A 361 -19.81 12.92 -14.72
N GLY A 362 -20.31 11.82 -15.29
CA GLY A 362 -19.49 10.81 -15.93
C GLY A 362 -18.57 11.42 -17.00
N ALA A 363 -17.32 10.98 -17.02
CA ALA A 363 -16.31 11.45 -17.96
C ALA A 363 -15.28 10.34 -18.23
N ARG A 364 -14.44 10.57 -19.25
CA ARG A 364 -13.25 9.74 -19.45
C ARG A 364 -12.10 10.36 -18.64
N VAL A 365 -11.51 9.57 -17.74
CA VAL A 365 -10.43 9.95 -16.84
C VAL A 365 -9.31 8.91 -16.88
N SER A 366 -8.13 9.30 -16.46
CA SER A 366 -6.95 8.41 -16.43
C SER A 366 -6.45 8.25 -15.01
N ALA A 367 -6.16 7.02 -14.60
CA ALA A 367 -5.55 6.71 -13.31
C ALA A 367 -4.08 7.19 -13.30
N PRO A 368 -3.71 8.20 -12.51
CA PRO A 368 -2.32 8.65 -12.46
C PRO A 368 -1.42 7.76 -11.61
N ASP A 369 -2.00 7.03 -10.69
CA ASP A 369 -1.35 6.06 -9.81
C ASP A 369 -2.37 5.07 -9.22
N LEU A 370 -1.89 4.13 -8.42
CA LEU A 370 -2.69 3.08 -7.79
C LEU A 370 -3.86 3.63 -6.96
N ARG A 371 -3.59 4.54 -6.02
CA ARG A 371 -4.61 5.03 -5.07
C ARG A 371 -5.53 6.07 -5.68
N ALA A 372 -4.99 6.93 -6.53
CA ALA A 372 -5.78 7.85 -7.32
C ALA A 372 -6.71 7.12 -8.29
N GLY A 373 -6.25 6.03 -8.89
CA GLY A 373 -7.06 5.21 -9.81
C GLY A 373 -8.32 4.66 -9.15
N VAL A 374 -8.20 4.05 -7.97
CA VAL A 374 -9.38 3.54 -7.25
C VAL A 374 -10.31 4.66 -6.78
N ALA A 375 -9.75 5.81 -6.39
CA ALA A 375 -10.54 6.97 -6.01
C ALA A 375 -11.38 7.49 -7.19
N LEU A 376 -10.82 7.52 -8.41
CA LEU A 376 -11.57 7.88 -9.62
C LEU A 376 -12.66 6.85 -9.96
N CYS A 377 -12.45 5.57 -9.66
CA CYS A 377 -13.51 4.56 -9.77
C CYS A 377 -14.65 4.84 -8.78
N ILE A 378 -14.34 5.22 -7.54
CA ILE A 378 -15.34 5.66 -6.55
C ILE A 378 -16.14 6.86 -7.08
N ALA A 379 -15.46 7.85 -7.66
CA ALA A 379 -16.11 8.99 -8.29
C ALA A 379 -17.07 8.56 -9.41
N GLY A 380 -16.63 7.62 -10.25
CA GLY A 380 -17.46 7.06 -11.32
C GLY A 380 -18.72 6.36 -10.81
N LEU A 381 -18.60 5.61 -9.71
CA LEU A 381 -19.73 4.93 -9.05
C LEU A 381 -20.74 5.93 -8.46
N ALA A 382 -20.28 7.10 -8.02
CA ALA A 382 -21.11 8.16 -7.46
C ALA A 382 -21.60 9.18 -8.51
N ALA A 383 -21.15 9.07 -9.75
CA ALA A 383 -21.45 10.03 -10.81
C ALA A 383 -22.81 9.76 -11.49
N ASP A 384 -23.36 10.78 -12.11
CA ASP A 384 -24.42 10.62 -13.10
C ASP A 384 -23.78 10.23 -14.44
N GLY A 385 -24.33 9.19 -15.08
CA GLY A 385 -23.86 8.75 -16.38
C GLY A 385 -22.76 7.71 -16.33
N ILE A 386 -21.94 7.71 -17.39
CA ILE A 386 -20.89 6.70 -17.60
C ILE A 386 -19.53 7.34 -17.47
N THR A 387 -18.67 6.68 -16.70
CA THR A 387 -17.25 7.02 -16.55
C THR A 387 -16.38 5.93 -17.14
N ILE A 388 -15.33 6.32 -17.86
CA ILE A 388 -14.30 5.41 -18.35
C ILE A 388 -13.00 5.78 -17.63
N VAL A 389 -12.38 4.79 -16.99
CA VAL A 389 -11.09 4.97 -16.32
C VAL A 389 -10.02 4.25 -17.12
N ASP A 390 -9.09 5.03 -17.67
CA ASP A 390 -7.92 4.53 -18.38
C ASP A 390 -6.80 4.15 -17.41
N ASP A 391 -5.79 3.45 -17.90
CA ASP A 391 -4.56 3.10 -17.17
C ASP A 391 -4.80 2.28 -15.88
N ILE A 392 -5.78 1.38 -15.92
CA ILE A 392 -6.14 0.54 -14.76
C ILE A 392 -5.05 -0.44 -14.34
N VAL A 393 -4.01 -0.59 -15.13
CA VAL A 393 -2.80 -1.34 -14.76
C VAL A 393 -2.24 -0.88 -13.42
N TYR A 394 -2.37 0.41 -13.09
CA TYR A 394 -1.96 0.93 -11.78
C TYR A 394 -2.83 0.38 -10.65
N ILE A 395 -4.14 0.20 -10.88
CA ILE A 395 -5.07 -0.36 -9.89
C ILE A 395 -4.75 -1.83 -9.62
N GLN A 396 -4.44 -2.58 -10.68
CA GLN A 396 -4.11 -4.01 -10.61
C GLN A 396 -2.80 -4.30 -9.85
N ARG A 397 -1.99 -3.28 -9.60
CA ARG A 397 -0.79 -3.39 -8.77
C ARG A 397 -1.09 -3.74 -7.32
N GLY A 398 -2.24 -3.34 -6.79
CA GLY A 398 -2.53 -3.46 -5.37
C GLY A 398 -3.96 -3.83 -4.99
N TYR A 399 -4.88 -3.94 -5.93
CA TYR A 399 -6.26 -4.35 -5.66
C TYR A 399 -6.60 -5.63 -6.44
N GLU A 400 -6.89 -6.67 -5.69
CA GLU A 400 -7.26 -7.97 -6.25
C GLU A 400 -8.74 -7.98 -6.61
N ARG A 401 -9.05 -8.31 -7.90
CA ARG A 401 -10.42 -8.47 -8.40
C ARG A 401 -11.34 -7.29 -8.02
N PHE A 402 -10.82 -6.08 -8.16
CA PHE A 402 -11.47 -4.86 -7.68
C PHE A 402 -12.87 -4.67 -8.26
N GLU A 403 -13.01 -4.79 -9.57
CA GLU A 403 -14.30 -4.68 -10.26
C GLU A 403 -15.31 -5.76 -9.84
N GLU A 404 -14.85 -6.98 -9.57
CA GLU A 404 -15.71 -8.06 -9.13
C GLU A 404 -16.25 -7.82 -7.71
N LYS A 405 -15.39 -7.34 -6.80
CA LYS A 405 -15.80 -6.95 -5.45
C LYS A 405 -16.81 -5.80 -5.48
N LEU A 406 -16.61 -4.79 -6.33
CA LEU A 406 -17.57 -3.70 -6.52
C LEU A 406 -18.89 -4.18 -7.10
N ARG A 407 -18.88 -5.09 -8.08
CA ARG A 407 -20.11 -5.71 -8.61
C ARG A 407 -20.88 -6.48 -7.54
N SER A 408 -20.18 -7.19 -6.67
CA SER A 408 -20.83 -7.92 -5.56
C SER A 408 -21.57 -7.01 -4.58
N LEU A 409 -21.20 -5.73 -4.54
CA LEU A 409 -21.86 -4.68 -3.75
C LEU A 409 -22.95 -3.92 -4.52
N GLY A 410 -23.24 -4.30 -5.76
CA GLY A 410 -24.24 -3.66 -6.60
C GLY A 410 -23.68 -2.57 -7.54
N GLY A 411 -22.37 -2.40 -7.59
CA GLY A 411 -21.72 -1.50 -8.54
C GLY A 411 -21.84 -2.01 -9.97
N VAL A 412 -22.06 -1.11 -10.92
CA VAL A 412 -22.12 -1.42 -12.36
C VAL A 412 -20.82 -1.00 -12.99
N ILE A 413 -19.91 -1.95 -13.06
CA ILE A 413 -18.52 -1.78 -13.53
C ILE A 413 -18.09 -3.01 -14.32
N GLU A 414 -17.45 -2.79 -15.47
CA GLU A 414 -16.85 -3.86 -16.27
C GLU A 414 -15.43 -3.46 -16.70
N LYS A 415 -14.58 -4.47 -16.87
CA LYS A 415 -13.28 -4.31 -17.51
C LYS A 415 -13.44 -4.52 -19.01
N VAL A 416 -12.97 -3.58 -19.81
CA VAL A 416 -13.09 -3.56 -21.27
C VAL A 416 -11.73 -3.33 -21.91
N THR A 417 -11.55 -3.81 -23.12
CA THR A 417 -10.26 -3.75 -23.85
C THR A 417 -10.33 -2.98 -25.15
N ASN A 418 -11.53 -2.75 -25.65
CA ASN A 418 -11.75 -2.15 -26.98
C ASN A 418 -13.08 -1.36 -27.05
N GLU A 419 -13.21 -0.55 -28.07
CA GLU A 419 -14.38 0.31 -28.28
C GLU A 419 -15.69 -0.50 -28.48
N LYS A 420 -15.62 -1.68 -29.06
CA LYS A 420 -16.79 -2.54 -29.25
C LYS A 420 -17.39 -2.97 -27.90
N GLU A 421 -16.56 -3.32 -26.95
CA GLU A 421 -17.00 -3.67 -25.59
C GLU A 421 -17.60 -2.48 -24.86
N ILE A 422 -17.01 -1.28 -25.04
CA ILE A 422 -17.55 -0.02 -24.53
C ILE A 422 -18.96 0.24 -25.07
N GLN A 423 -19.15 0.11 -26.38
CA GLN A 423 -20.47 0.32 -27.00
C GLN A 423 -21.48 -0.72 -26.53
N LYS A 424 -21.07 -1.98 -26.39
CA LYS A 424 -21.92 -3.04 -25.86
C LYS A 424 -22.37 -2.75 -24.42
N PHE A 425 -21.46 -2.28 -23.57
CA PHE A 425 -21.80 -1.85 -22.21
C PHE A 425 -22.81 -0.69 -22.22
N LYS A 426 -22.58 0.33 -23.02
CA LYS A 426 -23.49 1.48 -23.14
C LYS A 426 -24.90 1.07 -23.54
N LEU A 427 -25.04 0.12 -24.47
CA LEU A 427 -26.34 -0.42 -24.89
C LEU A 427 -27.02 -1.25 -23.80
N LYS A 428 -26.24 -1.88 -22.91
CA LYS A 428 -26.77 -2.71 -21.80
C LYS A 428 -27.32 -1.87 -20.65
N VAL A 429 -26.73 -0.70 -20.39
CA VAL A 429 -27.04 0.12 -19.21
C VAL A 429 -27.80 1.41 -19.53
N GLY A 430 -27.91 1.78 -20.82
CA GLY A 430 -28.66 2.93 -21.33
C GLY A 430 -30.02 2.51 -21.74
#